data_bd41919cc84ac0834951287de81698c6
#
_entry.id   bd41919cc84ac0834951287de81698c6
#
_cell.length_a   1.000
_cell.length_b   1.000
_cell.length_c   1.000
_cell.angle_alpha   90.00
_cell.angle_beta   90.00
_cell.angle_gamma   90.00
#
_symmetry.space_group_name_H-M   'P 1'
#
loop_
_entity.id
_entity.type
_entity.pdbx_description
1 polymer ?
#
loop_
_entity_poly.entity_id
_entity_poly.type
_entity_poly.pdbx_seq_one_letter_code
_entity_poly.pdbx_strand_id
1 'polypeptide(L)'
;MNRVPCLTYLVVTSAWLHSHVDAGTGIILNQKYGGIMHKFIRAYDDQPTIPANDNRKRIISTISELTPRLDPETLRVCASILASSIEPNRKVVAEEHGAGHIAGALSFLNGNDIAIARWTSDELADKLIPYFGKNAHYRGGRLVLQGVQSGDKVTIVDDVLDRGETLGTLINLIEARGATIDEIYVLAEKTYGGKSFGRANLSGRNIKSLLTVEVGGRRSRVETANCRFTKYCDNPEIDVSENLLHSSYEGKDLVTITSPEGKEVQFMVVPLSEHYPSTQADLLRETAFKIGQYIPRAQIDKIVSEFDRCSHILGAVSLYTNMSIAGAKWFPGPESQGIAFSMEYYKGNLYPYGIQRGDTVYIIEDTVSSGGTLIGLINLLRNNDVYIEGAVSAVEKKEYRGIHRIQEETGINVHKILDVSIAGDKTQVTYDRHST
;
A
#
# COMPACT_ATOMS: atom_id res chain seq x y z
N MET A 1 -32.21 4.27 -29.76
CA MET A 1 -32.25 3.07 -28.89
C MET A 1 -30.93 2.32 -29.04
N ASN A 2 -29.95 2.70 -28.25
CA ASN A 2 -28.63 2.05 -28.22
C ASN A 2 -28.66 0.94 -27.17
N ARG A 3 -28.53 -0.30 -27.62
CA ARG A 3 -28.42 -1.47 -26.74
C ARG A 3 -27.06 -1.42 -26.04
N VAL A 4 -27.10 -1.36 -24.71
CA VAL A 4 -25.94 -1.57 -23.84
C VAL A 4 -25.51 -3.04 -24.01
N PRO A 5 -24.23 -3.34 -24.27
CA PRO A 5 -23.78 -4.72 -24.36
C PRO A 5 -23.88 -5.41 -23.00
N CYS A 6 -24.43 -6.61 -23.00
CA CYS A 6 -24.59 -7.48 -21.85
C CYS A 6 -23.23 -7.74 -21.19
N LEU A 7 -23.10 -7.43 -19.91
CA LEU A 7 -21.91 -7.60 -19.09
C LEU A 7 -21.70 -9.09 -18.79
N THR A 8 -20.63 -9.66 -19.31
CA THR A 8 -20.27 -11.06 -19.05
C THR A 8 -19.37 -11.12 -17.81
N TYR A 9 -19.84 -11.78 -16.76
CA TYR A 9 -19.00 -12.17 -15.62
C TYR A 9 -18.12 -13.33 -16.02
N LEU A 10 -16.82 -13.23 -15.75
CA LEU A 10 -15.88 -14.31 -15.96
C LEU A 10 -15.79 -15.16 -14.68
N VAL A 11 -16.31 -16.37 -14.70
CA VAL A 11 -16.08 -17.40 -13.68
C VAL A 11 -15.13 -18.42 -14.27
N VAL A 12 -13.91 -18.51 -13.73
CA VAL A 12 -12.88 -19.46 -14.17
C VAL A 12 -12.74 -20.52 -13.08
N THR A 13 -12.85 -21.81 -13.44
CA THR A 13 -12.65 -22.93 -12.51
C THR A 13 -11.24 -23.49 -12.62
N SER A 14 -10.75 -24.16 -11.59
CA SER A 14 -9.38 -24.72 -11.50
C SER A 14 -9.05 -25.72 -12.63
N ALA A 15 -10.04 -26.40 -13.19
CA ALA A 15 -9.84 -27.32 -14.32
C ALA A 15 -9.34 -26.61 -15.59
N TRP A 16 -9.62 -25.32 -15.72
CA TRP A 16 -9.20 -24.50 -16.86
C TRP A 16 -7.76 -23.99 -16.75
N LEU A 17 -7.26 -23.86 -15.50
CA LEU A 17 -5.90 -23.38 -15.21
C LEU A 17 -4.79 -24.38 -15.62
N HIS A 18 -5.14 -25.66 -15.79
CA HIS A 18 -4.17 -26.74 -16.03
C HIS A 18 -4.29 -27.40 -17.41
N SER A 19 -5.28 -27.08 -18.25
CA SER A 19 -5.44 -27.67 -19.59
C SER A 19 -5.48 -26.60 -20.67
N HIS A 20 -4.73 -26.84 -21.75
CA HIS A 20 -4.86 -26.13 -23.00
C HIS A 20 -6.32 -26.24 -23.50
N VAL A 21 -6.90 -25.10 -23.78
CA VAL A 21 -8.17 -24.88 -24.50
C VAL A 21 -8.81 -26.14 -25.10
N ASP A 22 -9.86 -26.61 -24.47
CA ASP A 22 -10.79 -27.51 -25.15
C ASP A 22 -12.14 -26.80 -25.36
N ALA A 23 -12.63 -26.87 -26.59
CA ALA A 23 -13.76 -26.10 -27.11
C ALA A 23 -15.07 -26.68 -26.58
N GLY A 24 -15.60 -26.21 -25.45
CA GLY A 24 -16.90 -26.70 -24.96
C GLY A 24 -17.59 -25.87 -23.89
N THR A 25 -16.90 -25.00 -23.20
CA THR A 25 -17.50 -24.15 -22.16
C THR A 25 -17.33 -22.69 -22.52
N GLY A 26 -18.43 -22.00 -22.84
CA GLY A 26 -18.51 -20.65 -23.41
C GLY A 26 -17.91 -19.51 -22.63
N ILE A 27 -16.59 -19.55 -22.36
CA ILE A 27 -15.83 -18.46 -21.79
C ILE A 27 -14.94 -17.92 -22.90
N ILE A 28 -15.43 -16.92 -23.63
CA ILE A 28 -14.61 -16.14 -24.53
C ILE A 28 -13.81 -15.15 -23.68
N LEU A 29 -12.63 -15.56 -23.21
CA LEU A 29 -11.58 -14.62 -22.88
C LEU A 29 -11.23 -13.88 -24.17
N ASN A 30 -11.52 -12.59 -24.23
CA ASN A 30 -11.00 -11.77 -25.29
C ASN A 30 -9.48 -12.02 -25.34
N GLN A 31 -8.94 -12.60 -26.41
CA GLN A 31 -7.53 -13.01 -26.54
C GLN A 31 -6.54 -11.93 -26.10
N LYS A 32 -6.95 -10.66 -26.23
CA LYS A 32 -6.19 -9.49 -25.81
C LYS A 32 -5.91 -9.44 -24.28
N TYR A 33 -6.76 -9.99 -23.43
CA TYR A 33 -6.64 -9.88 -21.97
C TYR A 33 -6.35 -11.20 -21.24
N GLY A 34 -6.39 -12.33 -21.93
CA GLY A 34 -6.17 -13.64 -21.31
C GLY A 34 -4.79 -13.79 -20.69
N GLY A 35 -3.74 -13.33 -21.35
CA GLY A 35 -2.38 -13.35 -20.83
C GLY A 35 -2.15 -12.38 -19.65
N ILE A 36 -2.88 -11.27 -19.63
CA ILE A 36 -2.83 -10.25 -18.58
C ILE A 36 -3.46 -10.75 -17.29
N MET A 37 -4.66 -11.32 -17.36
CA MET A 37 -5.35 -11.94 -16.23
C MET A 37 -4.55 -13.07 -15.60
N HIS A 38 -3.79 -13.80 -16.41
CA HIS A 38 -2.94 -14.89 -15.95
C HIS A 38 -1.86 -14.42 -14.95
N LYS A 39 -1.32 -13.20 -15.10
CA LYS A 39 -0.37 -12.64 -14.12
C LYS A 39 -1.00 -12.45 -12.75
N PHE A 40 -2.22 -11.91 -12.69
CA PHE A 40 -2.96 -11.73 -11.44
C PHE A 40 -3.25 -13.08 -10.76
N ILE A 41 -3.74 -14.04 -11.53
CA ILE A 41 -4.04 -15.39 -11.03
C ILE A 41 -2.75 -16.05 -10.51
N ARG A 42 -1.67 -16.02 -11.28
CA ARG A 42 -0.37 -16.59 -10.89
C ARG A 42 0.24 -15.98 -9.64
N ALA A 43 -0.10 -14.75 -9.31
CA ALA A 43 0.37 -14.13 -8.07
C ALA A 43 -0.11 -14.90 -6.81
N TYR A 44 -1.19 -15.69 -6.94
CA TYR A 44 -1.76 -16.49 -5.86
C TYR A 44 -1.85 -17.99 -6.17
N ASP A 45 -1.73 -18.41 -7.43
CA ASP A 45 -1.77 -19.82 -7.85
C ASP A 45 -0.39 -20.45 -7.82
N ASP A 46 -0.34 -21.70 -7.36
CA ASP A 46 0.90 -22.48 -7.22
C ASP A 46 2.01 -21.77 -6.40
N GLN A 47 1.60 -20.91 -5.46
CA GLN A 47 2.55 -20.23 -4.56
C GLN A 47 2.88 -21.11 -3.35
N PRO A 48 4.11 -21.04 -2.81
CA PRO A 48 4.46 -21.72 -1.57
C PRO A 48 3.54 -21.29 -0.43
N THR A 49 3.15 -22.24 0.42
CA THR A 49 2.45 -21.95 1.65
C THR A 49 3.30 -22.35 2.84
N ILE A 50 3.45 -21.48 3.81
CA ILE A 50 4.18 -21.73 5.04
C ILE A 50 3.22 -21.78 6.23
N PRO A 51 3.53 -22.58 7.28
CA PRO A 51 2.78 -22.56 8.50
C PRO A 51 2.75 -21.14 9.11
N ALA A 52 1.61 -20.74 9.60
CA ALA A 52 1.43 -19.59 10.46
C ALA A 52 0.87 -20.07 11.79
N ASN A 53 0.68 -19.15 12.76
CA ASN A 53 0.09 -19.51 14.04
C ASN A 53 -1.33 -20.12 13.87
N ASP A 54 -1.75 -20.97 14.82
CA ASP A 54 -3.11 -21.53 14.89
C ASP A 54 -3.51 -22.41 13.69
N ASN A 55 -2.63 -23.27 13.20
CA ASN A 55 -2.86 -24.15 12.05
C ASN A 55 -3.21 -23.41 10.74
N ARG A 56 -2.96 -22.12 10.68
CA ARG A 56 -3.11 -21.32 9.45
C ARG A 56 -1.92 -21.50 8.54
N LYS A 57 -2.08 -21.04 7.30
CA LYS A 57 -1.00 -20.94 6.32
C LYS A 57 -0.93 -19.54 5.73
N ARG A 58 0.27 -19.06 5.52
CA ARG A 58 0.57 -17.85 4.75
C ARG A 58 0.89 -18.24 3.32
N ILE A 59 0.33 -17.55 2.35
CA ILE A 59 0.69 -17.67 0.94
C ILE A 59 1.86 -16.73 0.69
N ILE A 60 2.93 -17.24 0.10
CA ILE A 60 4.07 -16.42 -0.32
C ILE A 60 3.75 -15.86 -1.71
N SER A 61 2.94 -14.82 -1.77
CA SER A 61 2.47 -14.22 -3.00
C SER A 61 3.29 -13.02 -3.43
N THR A 62 3.31 -12.74 -4.74
CA THR A 62 3.98 -11.55 -5.27
C THR A 62 3.24 -10.26 -4.93
N ILE A 63 1.95 -10.31 -4.63
CA ILE A 63 1.15 -9.12 -4.31
C ILE A 63 1.19 -8.80 -2.83
N SER A 64 0.84 -9.75 -1.96
CA SER A 64 0.76 -9.51 -0.51
C SER A 64 2.12 -9.53 0.19
N GLU A 65 2.99 -10.47 -0.21
CA GLU A 65 4.32 -10.65 0.39
C GLU A 65 5.44 -10.05 -0.48
N LEU A 66 5.12 -9.49 -1.63
CA LEU A 66 6.04 -8.89 -2.61
C LEU A 66 7.17 -9.85 -3.04
N THR A 67 6.98 -11.15 -2.89
CA THR A 67 8.05 -12.15 -3.09
C THR A 67 7.91 -12.86 -4.43
N PRO A 68 8.96 -12.92 -5.26
CA PRO A 68 10.30 -12.33 -5.07
C PRO A 68 10.35 -10.81 -5.27
N ARG A 69 9.35 -10.24 -5.91
CA ARG A 69 9.08 -8.82 -6.12
C ARG A 69 7.68 -8.64 -6.69
N LEU A 70 7.07 -7.50 -6.53
CA LEU A 70 5.85 -7.14 -7.24
C LEU A 70 6.22 -6.33 -8.50
N ASP A 71 6.00 -6.91 -9.65
CA ASP A 71 6.22 -6.21 -10.93
C ASP A 71 5.09 -5.22 -11.23
N PRO A 72 5.39 -4.11 -11.93
CA PRO A 72 4.43 -3.03 -12.15
C PRO A 72 3.24 -3.45 -13.01
N GLU A 73 3.40 -4.44 -13.88
CA GLU A 73 2.29 -4.91 -14.70
C GLU A 73 1.29 -5.73 -13.89
N THR A 74 1.76 -6.61 -13.00
CA THR A 74 0.89 -7.33 -12.05
C THR A 74 0.11 -6.34 -11.19
N LEU A 75 0.77 -5.30 -10.66
CA LEU A 75 0.13 -4.26 -9.87
C LEU A 75 -0.91 -3.48 -10.70
N ARG A 76 -0.58 -3.13 -11.95
CA ARG A 76 -1.48 -2.47 -12.90
C ARG A 76 -2.72 -3.32 -13.19
N VAL A 77 -2.54 -4.60 -13.40
CA VAL A 77 -3.66 -5.53 -13.63
C VAL A 77 -4.58 -5.57 -12.42
N CYS A 78 -4.04 -5.69 -11.21
CA CYS A 78 -4.83 -5.64 -9.98
C CYS A 78 -5.65 -4.35 -9.87
N ALA A 79 -5.00 -3.21 -10.06
CA ALA A 79 -5.66 -1.90 -10.02
C ALA A 79 -6.70 -1.74 -11.14
N SER A 80 -6.44 -2.25 -12.34
CA SER A 80 -7.40 -2.22 -13.46
C SER A 80 -8.64 -3.11 -13.24
N ILE A 81 -8.46 -4.26 -12.58
CA ILE A 81 -9.59 -5.12 -12.18
C ILE A 81 -10.46 -4.37 -11.17
N LEU A 82 -9.87 -3.77 -10.16
CA LEU A 82 -10.58 -2.95 -9.17
C LEU A 82 -11.27 -1.74 -9.82
N ALA A 83 -10.57 -1.01 -10.70
CA ALA A 83 -11.10 0.12 -11.45
C ALA A 83 -12.25 -0.25 -12.41
N SER A 84 -12.37 -1.52 -12.78
CA SER A 84 -13.51 -2.03 -13.57
C SER A 84 -14.78 -2.20 -12.74
N SER A 85 -14.67 -2.09 -11.41
CA SER A 85 -15.78 -2.33 -10.47
C SER A 85 -16.01 -1.16 -9.51
N ILE A 86 -14.97 -0.37 -9.23
CA ILE A 86 -15.04 0.78 -8.31
C ILE A 86 -15.16 2.06 -9.13
N GLU A 87 -16.21 2.84 -8.83
CA GLU A 87 -16.44 4.12 -9.51
C GLU A 87 -15.29 5.11 -9.22
N PRO A 88 -14.86 5.92 -10.22
CA PRO A 88 -13.98 7.06 -9.98
C PRO A 88 -14.55 7.99 -8.90
N ASN A 89 -13.67 8.70 -8.19
CA ASN A 89 -14.03 9.61 -7.08
C ASN A 89 -14.68 8.94 -5.86
N ARG A 90 -14.84 7.61 -5.84
CA ARG A 90 -15.20 6.88 -4.63
C ARG A 90 -13.99 6.85 -3.70
N LYS A 91 -14.16 7.19 -2.41
CA LYS A 91 -13.10 7.06 -1.42
C LYS A 91 -12.80 5.59 -1.16
N VAL A 92 -11.55 5.19 -1.32
CA VAL A 92 -11.06 3.83 -1.07
C VAL A 92 -10.37 3.79 0.29
N VAL A 93 -10.68 2.76 1.07
CA VAL A 93 -10.06 2.51 2.39
C VAL A 93 -9.29 1.19 2.34
N ALA A 94 -8.05 1.22 2.82
CA ALA A 94 -7.20 0.04 2.89
C ALA A 94 -6.42 -0.03 4.22
N GLU A 95 -5.94 -1.21 4.59
CA GLU A 95 -4.91 -1.36 5.63
C GLU A 95 -3.54 -1.22 4.97
N GLU A 96 -2.64 -0.49 5.62
CA GLU A 96 -1.41 0.00 5.01
C GLU A 96 -0.45 -1.10 4.56
N HIS A 97 -0.16 -2.05 5.44
CA HIS A 97 0.83 -3.09 5.15
C HIS A 97 0.34 -4.18 4.19
N GLY A 98 -0.99 -4.42 4.14
CA GLY A 98 -1.60 -5.40 3.25
C GLY A 98 -1.92 -4.80 1.88
N ALA A 99 -2.65 -3.71 1.87
CA ALA A 99 -3.28 -3.18 0.65
C ALA A 99 -2.94 -1.73 0.31
N GLY A 100 -2.09 -1.04 1.08
CA GLY A 100 -1.75 0.37 0.84
C GLY A 100 -1.18 0.61 -0.57
N HIS A 101 -0.25 -0.21 -1.02
CA HIS A 101 0.33 -0.12 -2.37
C HIS A 101 -0.71 -0.40 -3.49
N ILE A 102 -1.68 -1.26 -3.23
CA ILE A 102 -2.79 -1.55 -4.16
C ILE A 102 -3.74 -0.35 -4.23
N ALA A 103 -4.09 0.23 -3.07
CA ALA A 103 -4.91 1.42 -3.00
C ALA A 103 -4.24 2.62 -3.70
N GLY A 104 -2.92 2.80 -3.50
CA GLY A 104 -2.14 3.82 -4.21
C GLY A 104 -2.13 3.63 -5.72
N ALA A 105 -1.94 2.41 -6.19
CA ALA A 105 -2.00 2.07 -7.61
C ALA A 105 -3.40 2.32 -8.21
N LEU A 106 -4.46 1.94 -7.48
CA LEU A 106 -5.85 2.20 -7.88
C LEU A 106 -6.15 3.71 -7.93
N SER A 107 -5.75 4.46 -6.90
CA SER A 107 -5.87 5.92 -6.85
C SER A 107 -5.18 6.58 -8.05
N PHE A 108 -3.95 6.19 -8.32
CA PHE A 108 -3.17 6.70 -9.46
C PHE A 108 -3.89 6.49 -10.80
N LEU A 109 -4.41 5.28 -11.06
CA LEU A 109 -5.06 4.95 -12.34
C LEU A 109 -6.49 5.46 -12.47
N ASN A 110 -7.29 5.34 -11.41
CA ASN A 110 -8.75 5.52 -11.49
C ASN A 110 -9.26 6.83 -10.88
N GLY A 111 -8.41 7.59 -10.18
CA GLY A 111 -8.81 8.86 -9.58
C GLY A 111 -9.58 8.73 -8.26
N ASN A 112 -9.38 7.65 -7.52
CA ASN A 112 -9.98 7.46 -6.22
C ASN A 112 -9.17 8.17 -5.13
N ASP A 113 -9.81 8.95 -4.28
CA ASP A 113 -9.20 9.38 -3.03
C ASP A 113 -8.98 8.21 -2.10
N ILE A 114 -7.91 8.22 -1.34
CA ILE A 114 -7.58 7.13 -0.43
C ILE A 114 -7.52 7.58 1.03
N ALA A 115 -7.97 6.69 1.89
CA ALA A 115 -7.83 6.73 3.34
C ALA A 115 -7.20 5.43 3.81
N ILE A 116 -6.28 5.51 4.74
CA ILE A 116 -5.49 4.36 5.17
C ILE A 116 -5.71 4.10 6.67
N ALA A 117 -5.88 2.83 7.00
CA ALA A 117 -5.78 2.37 8.37
C ALA A 117 -4.39 1.82 8.62
N ARG A 118 -3.72 2.35 9.65
CA ARG A 118 -2.37 1.93 10.00
C ARG A 118 -2.27 1.41 11.42
N TRP A 119 -1.35 0.51 11.61
CA TRP A 119 -0.98 0.05 12.94
C TRP A 119 -0.15 1.12 13.66
N THR A 120 -0.36 1.23 14.97
CA THR A 120 0.48 2.07 15.84
C THR A 120 0.54 1.50 17.25
N SER A 121 1.52 1.94 18.05
CA SER A 121 1.60 1.57 19.47
C SER A 121 0.41 2.15 20.25
N ASP A 122 0.06 1.51 21.37
CA ASP A 122 -1.04 1.98 22.23
C ASP A 122 -0.83 3.43 22.69
N GLU A 123 0.39 3.77 23.08
CA GLU A 123 0.74 5.11 23.55
C GLU A 123 0.52 6.19 22.50
N LEU A 124 0.96 5.94 21.27
CA LEU A 124 0.77 6.89 20.16
C LEU A 124 -0.69 6.97 19.75
N ALA A 125 -1.39 5.82 19.72
CA ALA A 125 -2.81 5.78 19.37
C ALA A 125 -3.66 6.68 20.27
N ASP A 126 -3.43 6.66 21.59
CA ASP A 126 -4.19 7.49 22.53
C ASP A 126 -3.97 8.98 22.30
N LYS A 127 -2.76 9.40 21.94
CA LYS A 127 -2.44 10.79 21.61
C LYS A 127 -3.07 11.25 20.28
N LEU A 128 -3.31 10.32 19.36
CA LEU A 128 -3.90 10.60 18.05
C LEU A 128 -5.45 10.59 18.05
N ILE A 129 -6.12 10.14 19.13
CA ILE A 129 -7.59 10.13 19.23
C ILE A 129 -8.24 11.50 18.93
N PRO A 130 -7.73 12.65 19.44
CA PRO A 130 -8.33 13.94 19.14
C PRO A 130 -8.36 14.29 17.65
N TYR A 131 -7.42 13.75 16.86
CA TYR A 131 -7.27 14.05 15.43
C TYR A 131 -7.93 13.01 14.55
N PHE A 132 -7.75 11.72 14.88
CA PHE A 132 -8.19 10.62 14.03
C PHE A 132 -9.35 9.82 14.63
N GLY A 133 -9.87 10.25 15.79
CA GLY A 133 -11.00 9.59 16.45
C GLY A 133 -10.67 8.21 17.02
N LYS A 134 -11.69 7.40 17.26
CA LYS A 134 -11.54 6.07 17.88
C LYS A 134 -10.59 5.19 17.08
N ASN A 135 -9.82 4.39 17.80
CA ASN A 135 -8.95 3.33 17.31
C ASN A 135 -9.43 1.97 17.86
N ALA A 136 -8.85 0.88 17.38
CA ALA A 136 -9.20 -0.47 17.81
C ALA A 136 -7.95 -1.30 18.08
N HIS A 137 -8.00 -2.19 19.08
CA HIS A 137 -6.92 -3.12 19.36
C HIS A 137 -6.66 -4.04 18.17
N TYR A 138 -5.38 -4.15 17.77
CA TYR A 138 -4.98 -4.93 16.63
C TYR A 138 -3.50 -5.35 16.75
N ARG A 139 -3.22 -6.66 16.70
CA ARG A 139 -1.86 -7.25 16.65
C ARG A 139 -0.87 -6.69 17.68
N GLY A 140 -1.27 -6.53 18.93
CA GLY A 140 -0.39 -6.03 19.99
C GLY A 140 -0.16 -4.52 19.97
N GLY A 141 -1.04 -3.78 19.32
CA GLY A 141 -1.15 -2.33 19.29
C GLY A 141 -2.54 -1.96 18.88
N ARG A 142 -2.68 -0.87 18.13
CA ARG A 142 -3.97 -0.39 17.66
C ARG A 142 -3.98 -0.09 16.17
N LEU A 143 -5.11 -0.30 15.54
CA LEU A 143 -5.39 0.17 14.19
C LEU A 143 -6.02 1.56 14.29
N VAL A 144 -5.38 2.55 13.68
CA VAL A 144 -5.87 3.92 13.58
C VAL A 144 -6.27 4.17 12.14
N LEU A 145 -7.54 4.49 11.92
CA LEU A 145 -8.05 4.84 10.61
C LEU A 145 -7.87 6.35 10.38
N GLN A 146 -7.33 6.74 9.27
CA GLN A 146 -7.15 8.12 8.85
C GLN A 146 -7.92 8.39 7.57
N GLY A 147 -8.34 9.65 7.34
CA GLY A 147 -8.96 10.05 6.08
C GLY A 147 -10.44 9.75 5.90
N VAL A 148 -11.12 9.14 6.89
CA VAL A 148 -12.56 8.88 6.84
C VAL A 148 -13.31 9.80 7.82
N GLN A 149 -14.36 10.44 7.32
CA GLN A 149 -15.20 11.37 8.08
C GLN A 149 -16.65 10.87 8.16
N SER A 150 -17.41 11.43 9.10
CA SER A 150 -18.85 11.14 9.21
C SER A 150 -19.58 11.52 7.93
N GLY A 151 -20.44 10.63 7.45
CA GLY A 151 -21.18 10.78 6.20
C GLY A 151 -20.44 10.31 4.95
N ASP A 152 -19.15 9.97 5.04
CA ASP A 152 -18.44 9.39 3.90
C ASP A 152 -19.09 8.06 3.45
N LYS A 153 -19.04 7.84 2.14
CA LYS A 153 -19.34 6.55 1.51
C LYS A 153 -18.05 5.97 0.98
N VAL A 154 -17.66 4.82 1.51
CA VAL A 154 -16.33 4.24 1.22
C VAL A 154 -16.42 2.85 0.62
N THR A 155 -15.41 2.49 -0.15
CA THR A 155 -15.16 1.13 -0.60
C THR A 155 -13.90 0.59 0.09
N ILE A 156 -13.97 -0.57 0.70
CA ILE A 156 -12.79 -1.22 1.29
C ILE A 156 -12.10 -2.07 0.24
N VAL A 157 -10.76 -1.97 0.19
CA VAL A 157 -9.89 -2.85 -0.60
C VAL A 157 -8.90 -3.51 0.33
N ASP A 158 -8.80 -4.85 0.27
CA ASP A 158 -7.87 -5.64 1.06
C ASP A 158 -7.18 -6.70 0.16
N ASP A 159 -5.98 -7.14 0.54
CA ASP A 159 -5.22 -8.10 -0.27
C ASP A 159 -5.67 -9.54 -0.03
N VAL A 160 -5.83 -9.96 1.23
CA VAL A 160 -6.14 -11.34 1.59
C VAL A 160 -7.15 -11.44 2.72
N LEU A 161 -8.28 -12.10 2.45
CA LEU A 161 -9.22 -12.53 3.46
C LEU A 161 -8.85 -13.92 3.99
N ASP A 162 -8.35 -13.99 5.23
CA ASP A 162 -8.12 -15.24 5.94
C ASP A 162 -9.21 -15.47 7.01
N ARG A 163 -9.04 -14.94 8.23
CA ARG A 163 -10.07 -14.97 9.28
C ARG A 163 -10.93 -13.72 9.32
N GLY A 164 -10.53 -12.67 8.64
CA GLY A 164 -11.26 -11.41 8.57
C GLY A 164 -11.05 -10.50 9.79
N GLU A 165 -10.05 -10.75 10.62
CA GLU A 165 -9.76 -9.93 11.81
C GLU A 165 -9.44 -8.47 11.43
N THR A 166 -8.53 -8.27 10.45
CA THR A 166 -8.19 -6.95 9.93
C THR A 166 -9.40 -6.26 9.35
N LEU A 167 -10.10 -6.95 8.43
CA LEU A 167 -11.26 -6.43 7.74
C LEU A 167 -12.41 -6.11 8.71
N GLY A 168 -12.67 -6.98 9.70
CA GLY A 168 -13.68 -6.75 10.74
C GLY A 168 -13.36 -5.53 11.60
N THR A 169 -12.07 -5.36 11.98
CA THR A 169 -11.61 -4.18 12.71
C THR A 169 -11.80 -2.91 11.89
N LEU A 170 -11.43 -2.95 10.62
CA LEU A 170 -11.57 -1.82 9.70
C LEU A 170 -13.03 -1.43 9.49
N ILE A 171 -13.93 -2.41 9.29
CA ILE A 171 -15.38 -2.20 9.20
C ILE A 171 -15.90 -1.45 10.44
N ASN A 172 -15.55 -1.95 11.63
CA ASN A 172 -15.98 -1.34 12.89
C ASN A 172 -15.48 0.09 13.05
N LEU A 173 -14.24 0.38 12.64
CA LEU A 173 -13.68 1.74 12.69
C LEU A 173 -14.40 2.70 11.74
N ILE A 174 -14.72 2.28 10.53
CA ILE A 174 -15.46 3.08 9.55
C ILE A 174 -16.86 3.40 10.07
N GLU A 175 -17.59 2.39 10.54
CA GLU A 175 -18.95 2.55 11.07
C GLU A 175 -18.97 3.41 12.35
N ALA A 176 -17.97 3.24 13.23
CA ALA A 176 -17.84 4.05 14.45
C ALA A 176 -17.59 5.54 14.17
N ARG A 177 -17.16 5.89 12.96
CA ARG A 177 -17.02 7.28 12.51
C ARG A 177 -18.29 7.86 11.87
N GLY A 178 -19.34 7.06 11.73
CA GLY A 178 -20.57 7.46 11.03
C GLY A 178 -20.43 7.47 9.52
N ALA A 179 -19.44 6.77 8.97
CA ALA A 179 -19.32 6.53 7.54
C ALA A 179 -20.03 5.23 7.14
N THR A 180 -20.38 5.11 5.86
CA THR A 180 -21.05 3.93 5.30
C THR A 180 -20.12 3.18 4.35
N ILE A 181 -20.19 1.85 4.38
CA ILE A 181 -19.43 0.99 3.49
C ILE A 181 -20.36 0.54 2.36
N ASP A 182 -20.03 0.98 1.14
CA ASP A 182 -20.80 0.58 -0.05
C ASP A 182 -20.41 -0.82 -0.49
N GLU A 183 -19.10 -1.07 -0.60
CA GLU A 183 -18.57 -2.32 -1.13
C GLU A 183 -17.28 -2.73 -0.42
N ILE A 184 -17.01 -4.04 -0.42
CA ILE A 184 -15.78 -4.62 0.11
C ILE A 184 -15.19 -5.53 -0.96
N TYR A 185 -13.98 -5.23 -1.40
CA TYR A 185 -13.22 -6.06 -2.33
C TYR A 185 -12.01 -6.65 -1.63
N VAL A 186 -11.79 -7.96 -1.82
CA VAL A 186 -10.56 -8.64 -1.42
C VAL A 186 -9.96 -9.32 -2.64
N LEU A 187 -8.63 -9.21 -2.82
CA LEU A 187 -8.00 -9.82 -3.97
C LEU A 187 -8.05 -11.34 -3.90
N ALA A 188 -7.73 -11.90 -2.72
CA ALA A 188 -7.73 -13.35 -2.51
C ALA A 188 -8.48 -13.73 -1.22
N GLU A 189 -9.42 -14.65 -1.31
CA GLU A 189 -10.10 -15.28 -0.17
C GLU A 189 -9.53 -16.68 0.03
N LYS A 190 -8.93 -16.92 1.22
CA LYS A 190 -8.39 -18.22 1.56
C LYS A 190 -9.48 -19.22 1.93
N THR A 191 -9.32 -20.44 1.42
CA THR A 191 -10.12 -21.59 1.82
C THR A 191 -9.24 -22.71 2.37
N TYR A 192 -9.83 -23.52 3.23
CA TYR A 192 -9.24 -24.68 3.85
C TYR A 192 -10.23 -25.85 3.70
N GLY A 193 -9.98 -26.73 2.72
CA GLY A 193 -10.94 -27.77 2.35
C GLY A 193 -12.26 -27.19 1.84
N GLY A 194 -12.19 -26.12 1.05
CA GLY A 194 -13.35 -25.43 0.46
C GLY A 194 -14.12 -24.53 1.44
N LYS A 195 -13.65 -24.32 2.67
CA LYS A 195 -14.30 -23.46 3.67
C LYS A 195 -13.52 -22.18 3.91
N SER A 196 -14.19 -21.03 3.87
CA SER A 196 -13.61 -19.72 4.22
C SER A 196 -14.00 -19.35 5.65
N PHE A 197 -13.00 -19.21 6.52
CA PHE A 197 -13.21 -18.74 7.90
C PHE A 197 -13.56 -17.25 7.93
N GLY A 198 -12.93 -16.44 7.09
CA GLY A 198 -13.16 -15.00 7.04
C GLY A 198 -14.60 -14.67 6.66
N ARG A 199 -15.16 -15.38 5.67
CA ARG A 199 -16.55 -15.20 5.28
C ARG A 199 -17.52 -15.62 6.36
N ALA A 200 -17.20 -16.71 7.08
CA ALA A 200 -18.03 -17.15 8.21
C ALA A 200 -18.02 -16.14 9.37
N ASN A 201 -16.84 -15.59 9.71
CA ASN A 201 -16.69 -14.61 10.78
C ASN A 201 -17.31 -13.25 10.45
N LEU A 202 -17.36 -12.89 9.17
CA LEU A 202 -17.96 -11.66 8.66
C LEU A 202 -19.32 -11.90 8.00
N SER A 203 -20.07 -12.85 8.52
CA SER A 203 -21.39 -13.20 8.00
C SER A 203 -22.32 -11.97 7.96
N GLY A 204 -23.10 -11.85 6.87
CA GLY A 204 -23.95 -10.67 6.63
C GLY A 204 -23.27 -9.51 5.92
N ARG A 205 -21.94 -9.54 5.72
CA ARG A 205 -21.22 -8.55 4.91
C ARG A 205 -21.11 -9.01 3.45
N ASN A 206 -21.38 -8.10 2.53
CA ASN A 206 -21.23 -8.36 1.09
C ASN A 206 -19.77 -8.20 0.68
N ILE A 207 -18.97 -9.27 0.83
CA ILE A 207 -17.57 -9.28 0.45
C ILE A 207 -17.43 -9.86 -0.96
N LYS A 208 -16.80 -9.12 -1.85
CA LYS A 208 -16.49 -9.51 -3.23
C LYS A 208 -15.06 -9.99 -3.32
N SER A 209 -14.86 -11.30 -3.35
CA SER A 209 -13.54 -11.91 -3.50
C SER A 209 -13.22 -12.09 -4.98
N LEU A 210 -12.10 -11.51 -5.42
CA LEU A 210 -11.67 -11.61 -6.83
C LEU A 210 -11.16 -13.02 -7.13
N LEU A 211 -10.42 -13.63 -6.20
CA LEU A 211 -9.95 -15.01 -6.26
C LEU A 211 -10.40 -15.77 -5.00
N THR A 212 -10.73 -17.07 -5.18
CA THR A 212 -10.81 -18.02 -4.08
C THR A 212 -9.60 -18.95 -4.14
N VAL A 213 -8.87 -19.07 -3.04
CA VAL A 213 -7.56 -19.73 -3.01
C VAL A 213 -7.50 -20.79 -1.93
N GLU A 214 -7.41 -22.07 -2.31
CA GLU A 214 -7.23 -23.19 -1.40
C GLU A 214 -5.79 -23.24 -0.91
N VAL A 215 -5.59 -23.30 0.41
CA VAL A 215 -4.28 -23.26 1.07
C VAL A 215 -3.99 -24.47 1.96
N GLY A 216 -4.79 -25.52 1.88
CA GLY A 216 -4.62 -26.74 2.68
C GLY A 216 -3.32 -27.51 2.39
N GLY A 217 -2.78 -27.41 1.17
CA GLY A 217 -1.57 -28.07 0.70
C GLY A 217 -0.26 -27.36 1.05
N ARG A 218 0.86 -27.81 0.44
CA ARG A 218 2.16 -27.12 0.48
C ARG A 218 2.25 -25.94 -0.48
N ARG A 219 1.36 -25.91 -1.44
CA ARG A 219 1.20 -24.82 -2.42
C ARG A 219 -0.26 -24.40 -2.48
N SER A 220 -0.47 -23.16 -2.77
CA SER A 220 -1.82 -22.60 -2.97
C SER A 220 -2.38 -23.03 -4.33
N ARG A 221 -3.70 -23.06 -4.43
CA ARG A 221 -4.41 -23.33 -5.68
C ARG A 221 -5.59 -22.36 -5.82
N VAL A 222 -5.60 -21.58 -6.88
CA VAL A 222 -6.74 -20.75 -7.22
C VAL A 222 -7.89 -21.66 -7.70
N GLU A 223 -9.02 -21.62 -7.01
CA GLU A 223 -10.20 -22.43 -7.30
C GLU A 223 -11.17 -21.68 -8.20
N THR A 224 -11.37 -20.40 -7.93
CA THR A 224 -12.24 -19.55 -8.74
C THR A 224 -11.61 -18.16 -8.93
N ALA A 225 -11.93 -17.54 -10.07
CA ALA A 225 -11.62 -16.15 -10.35
C ALA A 225 -12.91 -15.41 -10.74
N ASN A 226 -13.35 -14.48 -9.90
CA ASN A 226 -14.58 -13.70 -10.06
C ASN A 226 -14.23 -12.25 -10.40
N CYS A 227 -13.38 -12.06 -11.39
CA CYS A 227 -12.89 -10.77 -11.78
C CYS A 227 -13.73 -10.15 -12.90
N ARG A 228 -14.17 -8.91 -12.67
CA ARG A 228 -14.66 -8.07 -13.76
C ARG A 228 -13.46 -7.32 -14.34
N PHE A 229 -13.17 -7.54 -15.61
CA PHE A 229 -12.08 -6.84 -16.30
C PHE A 229 -12.61 -6.23 -17.58
N THR A 230 -12.95 -4.96 -17.55
CA THR A 230 -13.56 -4.25 -18.67
C THR A 230 -12.58 -3.35 -19.42
N LYS A 231 -11.54 -2.88 -18.74
CA LYS A 231 -10.51 -2.02 -19.30
C LYS A 231 -9.15 -2.29 -18.68
N TYR A 232 -8.11 -2.18 -19.46
CA TYR A 232 -6.74 -2.02 -18.97
C TYR A 232 -6.47 -0.53 -18.82
N CYS A 233 -6.07 -0.09 -17.62
CA CYS A 233 -5.86 1.32 -17.35
C CYS A 233 -4.42 1.71 -17.68
N ASP A 234 -4.25 2.63 -18.60
CA ASP A 234 -2.97 3.30 -18.86
C ASP A 234 -2.69 4.38 -17.81
N ASN A 235 -1.45 4.90 -17.78
CA ASN A 235 -1.15 6.03 -16.92
C ASN A 235 -2.00 7.24 -17.33
N PRO A 236 -2.58 7.95 -16.35
CA PRO A 236 -3.29 9.19 -16.63
C PRO A 236 -2.32 10.28 -17.09
N GLU A 237 -2.83 11.27 -17.74
CA GLU A 237 -2.15 12.57 -17.90
C GLU A 237 -2.06 13.22 -16.51
N ILE A 238 -0.88 13.75 -16.16
CA ILE A 238 -0.64 14.32 -14.83
C ILE A 238 -0.47 15.83 -14.98
N ASP A 239 -1.39 16.58 -14.40
CA ASP A 239 -1.28 18.02 -14.24
C ASP A 239 -0.49 18.35 -12.97
N VAL A 240 0.57 19.13 -13.12
CA VAL A 240 1.42 19.60 -12.02
C VAL A 240 1.36 21.12 -11.82
N SER A 241 0.46 21.80 -12.54
CA SER A 241 0.36 23.25 -12.54
C SER A 241 -0.13 23.84 -11.20
N GLU A 242 -0.94 23.09 -10.45
CA GLU A 242 -1.50 23.54 -9.17
C GLU A 242 -0.52 23.38 -8.00
N ASN A 243 0.60 22.67 -8.21
CA ASN A 243 1.59 22.40 -7.17
C ASN A 243 0.95 21.85 -5.87
N LEU A 244 0.16 20.78 -6.01
CA LEU A 244 -0.64 20.20 -4.93
C LEU A 244 0.23 19.68 -3.79
N LEU A 245 1.43 19.16 -4.10
CA LEU A 245 2.36 18.69 -3.08
C LEU A 245 2.77 19.85 -2.16
N HIS A 246 3.12 21.01 -2.70
CA HIS A 246 3.42 22.21 -1.93
C HIS A 246 2.22 22.60 -1.05
N SER A 247 1.06 22.77 -1.66
CA SER A 247 -0.18 23.20 -0.98
C SER A 247 -0.62 22.23 0.10
N SER A 248 -0.29 20.95 -0.04
CA SER A 248 -0.63 19.92 0.94
C SER A 248 0.21 20.01 2.23
N TYR A 249 1.33 20.74 2.20
CA TYR A 249 2.20 20.95 3.35
C TYR A 249 2.22 22.39 3.88
N GLU A 250 1.83 23.39 3.09
CA GLU A 250 1.82 24.78 3.53
C GLU A 250 0.70 25.05 4.53
N GLY A 251 1.01 25.69 5.66
CA GLY A 251 0.07 26.15 6.68
C GLY A 251 -0.70 25.04 7.42
N LYS A 252 -0.20 23.80 7.44
CA LYS A 252 -0.87 22.68 8.13
C LYS A 252 -0.63 22.67 9.63
N ASP A 253 -1.59 22.08 10.34
CA ASP A 253 -1.52 21.93 11.78
C ASP A 253 -0.42 20.99 12.24
N LEU A 254 0.15 21.28 13.38
CA LEU A 254 1.13 20.47 14.07
C LEU A 254 0.50 19.86 15.32
N VAL A 255 0.85 18.62 15.59
CA VAL A 255 0.47 17.88 16.79
C VAL A 255 1.71 17.60 17.59
N THR A 256 1.75 18.07 18.84
CA THR A 256 2.85 17.74 19.75
C THR A 256 2.60 16.37 20.40
N ILE A 257 3.52 15.45 20.19
CA ILE A 257 3.55 14.13 20.86
C ILE A 257 4.82 14.02 21.69
N THR A 258 4.74 13.29 22.80
CA THR A 258 5.91 12.97 23.61
C THR A 258 6.51 11.66 23.13
N SER A 259 7.79 11.64 22.77
CA SER A 259 8.49 10.40 22.40
C SER A 259 8.61 9.46 23.59
N PRO A 260 8.93 8.15 23.38
CA PRO A 260 9.24 7.22 24.47
C PRO A 260 10.41 7.67 25.35
N GLU A 261 11.25 8.59 24.87
CA GLU A 261 12.37 9.17 25.60
C GLU A 261 12.01 10.47 26.35
N GLY A 262 10.72 10.85 26.34
CA GLY A 262 10.21 12.04 27.02
C GLY A 262 10.46 13.36 26.27
N LYS A 263 10.88 13.31 25.00
CA LYS A 263 11.06 14.51 24.16
C LYS A 263 9.77 14.88 23.47
N GLU A 264 9.48 16.16 23.38
CA GLU A 264 8.39 16.67 22.54
C GLU A 264 8.79 16.58 21.08
N VAL A 265 7.91 15.97 20.27
CA VAL A 265 8.05 15.81 18.82
C VAL A 265 6.84 16.43 18.17
N GLN A 266 7.06 17.27 17.18
CA GLN A 266 5.98 17.86 16.41
C GLN A 266 5.67 17.02 15.19
N PHE A 267 4.42 16.60 15.10
CA PHE A 267 3.89 15.71 14.11
C PHE A 267 3.00 16.50 13.13
N MET A 268 3.26 16.41 11.84
CA MET A 268 2.48 17.08 10.80
C MET A 268 1.25 16.27 10.46
N VAL A 269 0.09 16.94 10.39
CA VAL A 269 -1.18 16.31 9.96
C VAL A 269 -1.47 16.76 8.53
N VAL A 270 -1.03 15.96 7.58
CA VAL A 270 -1.05 16.30 6.15
C VAL A 270 -1.78 15.24 5.30
N PRO A 271 -2.32 15.62 4.13
CA PRO A 271 -3.05 14.67 3.28
C PRO A 271 -2.19 13.53 2.76
N LEU A 272 -0.93 13.77 2.42
CA LEU A 272 -0.09 12.77 1.79
C LEU A 272 0.31 11.64 2.76
N SER A 273 0.85 11.98 3.93
CA SER A 273 1.39 10.99 4.88
C SER A 273 0.37 10.55 5.92
N GLU A 274 -0.53 11.45 6.33
CA GLU A 274 -1.50 11.19 7.40
C GLU A 274 -2.93 11.01 6.88
N HIS A 275 -3.13 11.08 5.56
CA HIS A 275 -4.44 10.96 4.91
C HIS A 275 -5.51 11.86 5.54
N TYR A 276 -5.17 13.06 5.93
CA TYR A 276 -6.10 13.99 6.57
C TYR A 276 -6.28 15.27 5.74
N PRO A 277 -7.50 15.51 5.18
CA PRO A 277 -8.75 14.73 5.34
C PRO A 277 -8.80 13.40 4.57
N SER A 278 -8.02 13.23 3.51
CA SER A 278 -7.74 12.01 2.71
C SER A 278 -6.62 12.36 1.74
N THR A 279 -5.92 11.37 1.19
CA THR A 279 -4.99 11.60 0.09
C THR A 279 -5.78 11.67 -1.21
N GLN A 280 -5.79 12.84 -1.82
CA GLN A 280 -6.43 13.06 -3.10
C GLN A 280 -5.64 12.39 -4.24
N ALA A 281 -6.34 11.85 -5.22
CA ALA A 281 -5.71 11.15 -6.33
C ALA A 281 -4.72 12.03 -7.11
N ASP A 282 -5.06 13.29 -7.35
CA ASP A 282 -4.20 14.20 -8.12
C ASP A 282 -2.96 14.63 -7.33
N LEU A 283 -3.07 14.80 -6.00
CA LEU A 283 -1.90 14.96 -5.12
C LEU A 283 -0.96 13.76 -5.22
N LEU A 284 -1.50 12.54 -5.21
CA LEU A 284 -0.71 11.33 -5.31
C LEU A 284 -0.04 11.19 -6.69
N ARG A 285 -0.76 11.54 -7.77
CA ARG A 285 -0.25 11.58 -9.15
C ARG A 285 0.91 12.57 -9.30
N GLU A 286 0.73 13.79 -8.81
CA GLU A 286 1.78 14.81 -8.81
C GLU A 286 3.00 14.36 -8.00
N THR A 287 2.79 13.78 -6.80
CA THR A 287 3.88 13.25 -5.98
C THR A 287 4.63 12.14 -6.71
N ALA A 288 3.92 11.20 -7.32
CA ALA A 288 4.53 10.12 -8.10
C ALA A 288 5.33 10.65 -9.30
N PHE A 289 4.82 11.67 -9.99
CA PHE A 289 5.53 12.35 -11.06
C PHE A 289 6.83 12.98 -10.56
N LYS A 290 6.76 13.82 -9.50
CA LYS A 290 7.92 14.54 -8.95
C LYS A 290 8.99 13.58 -8.42
N ILE A 291 8.63 12.55 -7.66
CA ILE A 291 9.53 11.50 -7.19
C ILE A 291 10.17 10.77 -8.38
N GLY A 292 9.37 10.40 -9.37
CA GLY A 292 9.80 9.63 -10.52
C GLY A 292 10.87 10.28 -11.39
N GLN A 293 11.06 11.62 -11.29
CA GLN A 293 12.13 12.35 -11.99
C GLN A 293 13.52 12.04 -11.43
N TYR A 294 13.62 11.54 -10.19
CA TYR A 294 14.90 11.22 -9.55
C TYR A 294 15.32 9.77 -9.71
N ILE A 295 14.43 8.91 -10.19
CA ILE A 295 14.67 7.47 -10.24
C ILE A 295 15.51 7.09 -11.46
N PRO A 296 16.73 6.54 -11.27
CA PRO A 296 17.61 6.13 -12.37
C PRO A 296 17.20 4.75 -12.92
N ARG A 297 16.05 4.69 -13.62
CA ARG A 297 15.35 3.46 -14.03
C ARG A 297 16.20 2.41 -14.73
N ALA A 298 17.26 2.84 -15.47
CA ALA A 298 18.14 1.95 -16.20
C ALA A 298 19.22 1.29 -15.33
N GLN A 299 19.39 1.74 -14.08
CA GLN A 299 20.48 1.35 -13.18
C GLN A 299 20.01 0.53 -11.98
N ILE A 300 18.69 0.39 -11.81
CA ILE A 300 18.11 -0.25 -10.65
C ILE A 300 17.13 -1.37 -11.03
N ASP A 301 17.01 -2.36 -10.16
CA ASP A 301 16.07 -3.47 -10.31
C ASP A 301 14.70 -3.15 -9.72
N LYS A 302 14.68 -2.39 -8.60
CA LYS A 302 13.49 -2.12 -7.80
C LYS A 302 13.52 -0.75 -7.15
N ILE A 303 12.34 -0.23 -6.88
CA ILE A 303 12.13 0.84 -5.91
C ILE A 303 11.68 0.23 -4.58
N VAL A 304 12.18 0.79 -3.48
CA VAL A 304 11.99 0.24 -2.14
C VAL A 304 11.56 1.34 -1.18
N SER A 305 10.69 1.00 -0.23
CA SER A 305 10.26 1.89 0.83
C SER A 305 10.02 1.12 2.13
N GLU A 306 10.05 1.82 3.24
CA GLU A 306 9.36 1.36 4.44
C GLU A 306 7.85 1.59 4.24
N PHE A 307 7.00 0.58 4.62
CA PHE A 307 5.59 0.60 4.21
C PHE A 307 4.71 1.50 5.06
N ASP A 308 5.11 1.82 6.28
CA ASP A 308 4.36 2.77 7.10
C ASP A 308 4.45 4.17 6.48
N ARG A 309 3.31 4.72 6.07
CA ARG A 309 3.12 6.02 5.40
C ARG A 309 3.56 6.13 3.95
N CYS A 310 4.33 5.18 3.41
CA CYS A 310 4.85 5.29 2.05
C CYS A 310 4.30 4.24 1.07
N SER A 311 3.59 3.22 1.54
CA SER A 311 3.11 2.12 0.70
C SER A 311 2.26 2.58 -0.49
N HIS A 312 1.36 3.53 -0.29
CA HIS A 312 0.50 4.08 -1.35
C HIS A 312 1.28 4.92 -2.36
N ILE A 313 2.27 5.68 -1.90
CA ILE A 313 3.19 6.43 -2.78
C ILE A 313 3.99 5.44 -3.62
N LEU A 314 4.53 4.39 -2.99
CA LEU A 314 5.30 3.36 -3.68
C LEU A 314 4.49 2.69 -4.80
N GLY A 315 3.21 2.38 -4.55
CA GLY A 315 2.30 1.83 -5.56
C GLY A 315 2.09 2.77 -6.76
N ALA A 316 1.86 4.05 -6.51
CA ALA A 316 1.69 5.07 -7.54
C ALA A 316 2.99 5.29 -8.35
N VAL A 317 4.14 5.41 -7.66
CA VAL A 317 5.46 5.60 -8.30
C VAL A 317 5.83 4.38 -9.13
N SER A 318 5.53 3.15 -8.68
CA SER A 318 5.74 1.93 -9.46
C SER A 318 5.04 2.00 -10.81
N LEU A 319 3.77 2.39 -10.84
CA LEU A 319 3.00 2.50 -12.08
C LEU A 319 3.51 3.64 -12.97
N TYR A 320 3.86 4.78 -12.38
CA TYR A 320 4.39 5.91 -13.14
C TYR A 320 5.74 5.59 -13.79
N THR A 321 6.64 4.96 -13.04
CA THR A 321 8.02 4.68 -13.47
C THR A 321 8.19 3.35 -14.18
N ASN A 322 7.19 2.49 -14.12
CA ASN A 322 7.23 1.09 -14.55
C ASN A 322 8.32 0.27 -13.83
N MET A 323 8.56 0.55 -12.55
CA MET A 323 9.54 -0.15 -11.73
C MET A 323 8.89 -1.15 -10.78
N SER A 324 9.54 -2.30 -10.60
CA SER A 324 9.14 -3.29 -9.59
C SER A 324 9.29 -2.75 -8.18
N ILE A 325 8.48 -3.22 -7.24
CA ILE A 325 8.52 -2.82 -5.84
C ILE A 325 8.94 -3.95 -4.92
N ALA A 326 9.65 -3.57 -3.88
CA ALA A 326 9.92 -4.34 -2.68
C ALA A 326 9.87 -3.39 -1.47
N GLY A 327 10.03 -3.87 -0.25
CA GLY A 327 10.01 -2.97 0.89
C GLY A 327 10.30 -3.60 2.22
N ALA A 328 10.09 -2.83 3.27
CA ALA A 328 10.20 -3.28 4.65
C ALA A 328 8.89 -3.04 5.40
N LYS A 329 8.54 -3.97 6.28
CA LYS A 329 7.35 -3.89 7.14
C LYS A 329 7.74 -4.14 8.58
N TRP A 330 6.92 -3.70 9.52
CA TRP A 330 7.15 -3.89 10.97
C TRP A 330 6.79 -5.28 11.48
N PHE A 331 6.22 -6.12 10.63
CA PHE A 331 5.81 -7.48 10.97
C PHE A 331 6.70 -8.50 10.27
N PRO A 332 7.00 -9.65 10.93
CA PRO A 332 7.82 -10.69 10.33
C PRO A 332 7.23 -11.20 9.01
N GLY A 333 8.05 -11.19 7.98
CA GLY A 333 7.78 -11.80 6.67
C GLY A 333 8.14 -13.28 6.63
N PRO A 334 8.03 -13.89 5.43
CA PRO A 334 8.38 -15.30 5.24
C PRO A 334 9.87 -15.62 5.47
N GLU A 335 10.77 -14.65 5.22
CA GLU A 335 12.23 -14.81 5.24
C GLU A 335 12.84 -13.99 6.39
N SER A 336 12.22 -13.98 7.54
CA SER A 336 12.36 -12.96 8.56
C SER A 336 13.62 -13.02 9.40
N GLN A 337 14.71 -12.40 8.93
CA GLN A 337 15.64 -11.75 9.84
C GLN A 337 15.36 -10.24 9.82
N GLY A 338 14.70 -9.75 10.87
CA GLY A 338 14.46 -8.33 11.05
C GLY A 338 15.69 -7.62 11.60
N ILE A 339 15.80 -6.33 11.35
CA ILE A 339 16.78 -5.44 11.96
C ILE A 339 16.08 -4.43 12.88
N ALA A 340 16.68 -4.18 14.05
CA ALA A 340 16.17 -3.18 14.95
C ALA A 340 16.29 -1.77 14.32
N PHE A 341 15.28 -0.95 14.48
CA PHE A 341 15.27 0.44 14.07
C PHE A 341 14.64 1.32 15.16
N SER A 342 14.91 2.60 15.10
CA SER A 342 14.36 3.58 16.04
C SER A 342 14.01 4.85 15.31
N MET A 343 12.78 5.28 15.46
CA MET A 343 12.30 6.61 15.06
C MET A 343 11.93 7.42 16.31
N GLU A 344 11.58 8.68 16.15
CA GLU A 344 11.32 9.62 17.24
C GLU A 344 10.24 9.16 18.23
N TYR A 345 9.27 8.37 17.77
CA TYR A 345 8.11 7.95 18.56
C TYR A 345 7.89 6.43 18.63
N TYR A 346 8.77 5.63 18.01
CA TYR A 346 8.65 4.18 18.00
C TYR A 346 10.00 3.47 17.88
N LYS A 347 10.14 2.33 18.56
CA LYS A 347 11.28 1.39 18.42
C LYS A 347 10.73 0.02 18.09
N GLY A 348 11.30 -0.65 17.10
CA GLY A 348 10.84 -1.94 16.64
C GLY A 348 11.83 -2.65 15.73
N ASN A 349 11.33 -3.53 14.90
CA ASN A 349 12.12 -4.24 13.91
C ASN A 349 11.53 -4.02 12.52
N LEU A 350 12.40 -3.87 11.53
CA LEU A 350 12.06 -3.89 10.10
C LEU A 350 12.36 -5.27 9.53
N TYR A 351 11.46 -5.78 8.74
CA TYR A 351 11.56 -7.08 8.08
C TYR A 351 11.48 -6.92 6.56
N PRO A 352 12.34 -7.61 5.79
CA PRO A 352 12.37 -7.47 4.34
C PRO A 352 11.20 -8.20 3.66
N TYR A 353 10.68 -7.60 2.59
CA TYR A 353 9.65 -8.13 1.71
C TYR A 353 10.03 -7.90 0.25
N GLY A 354 10.25 -8.97 -0.50
CA GLY A 354 10.65 -8.90 -1.92
C GLY A 354 12.06 -8.36 -2.16
N ILE A 355 12.86 -8.25 -1.11
CA ILE A 355 14.27 -7.82 -1.15
C ILE A 355 15.15 -9.07 -1.36
N GLN A 356 15.98 -9.04 -2.38
CA GLN A 356 16.86 -10.15 -2.74
C GLN A 356 18.33 -9.74 -2.74
N ARG A 357 19.18 -10.68 -2.36
CA ARG A 357 20.63 -10.48 -2.44
C ARG A 357 21.07 -10.12 -3.86
N GLY A 358 21.87 -9.07 -3.97
CA GLY A 358 22.41 -8.58 -5.24
C GLY A 358 21.49 -7.63 -5.99
N ASP A 359 20.28 -7.36 -5.49
CA ASP A 359 19.44 -6.28 -6.05
C ASP A 359 20.16 -4.93 -5.99
N THR A 360 19.93 -4.11 -7.00
CA THR A 360 20.25 -2.67 -6.97
C THR A 360 18.94 -1.90 -6.80
N VAL A 361 18.82 -1.07 -5.77
CA VAL A 361 17.57 -0.42 -5.41
C VAL A 361 17.70 1.09 -5.30
N TYR A 362 16.55 1.78 -5.45
CA TYR A 362 16.39 3.19 -5.13
C TYR A 362 15.31 3.36 -4.07
N ILE A 363 15.61 4.10 -3.01
CA ILE A 363 14.71 4.22 -1.87
C ILE A 363 13.77 5.41 -2.08
N ILE A 364 12.50 5.22 -1.72
CA ILE A 364 11.46 6.25 -1.73
C ILE A 364 10.98 6.46 -0.31
N GLU A 365 10.80 7.72 0.09
CA GLU A 365 10.30 8.11 1.40
C GLU A 365 9.25 9.22 1.26
N ASP A 366 8.23 9.22 2.12
CA ASP A 366 7.26 10.31 2.19
C ASP A 366 7.85 11.55 2.87
N THR A 367 8.41 11.38 4.06
CA THR A 367 8.91 12.48 4.89
C THR A 367 10.13 12.06 5.70
N VAL A 368 11.24 12.74 5.51
CA VAL A 368 12.42 12.60 6.38
C VAL A 368 12.33 13.61 7.53
N SER A 369 12.26 13.10 8.76
CA SER A 369 12.40 13.87 10.01
C SER A 369 13.83 13.72 10.55
N SER A 370 14.02 12.92 11.59
CA SER A 370 15.37 12.62 12.15
C SER A 370 16.18 11.61 11.31
N GLY A 371 15.58 10.99 10.30
CA GLY A 371 16.23 10.00 9.43
C GLY A 371 16.32 8.59 9.99
N GLY A 372 15.79 8.34 11.19
CA GLY A 372 15.94 7.03 11.86
C GLY A 372 15.35 5.86 11.09
N THR A 373 14.16 6.04 10.50
CA THR A 373 13.50 5.01 9.65
C THR A 373 14.36 4.67 8.44
N LEU A 374 14.81 5.71 7.73
CA LEU A 374 15.58 5.52 6.50
C LEU A 374 16.97 4.91 6.77
N ILE A 375 17.63 5.29 7.87
CA ILE A 375 18.86 4.64 8.32
C ILE A 375 18.61 3.16 8.64
N GLY A 376 17.51 2.85 9.32
CA GLY A 376 17.11 1.46 9.58
C GLY A 376 16.89 0.66 8.29
N LEU A 377 16.19 1.24 7.31
CA LEU A 377 15.97 0.61 6.01
C LEU A 377 17.29 0.41 5.23
N ILE A 378 18.16 1.41 5.20
CA ILE A 378 19.49 1.31 4.55
C ILE A 378 20.31 0.16 5.18
N ASN A 379 20.32 0.06 6.51
CA ASN A 379 21.02 -1.01 7.21
C ASN A 379 20.40 -2.38 6.92
N LEU A 380 19.06 -2.48 6.85
CA LEU A 380 18.37 -3.70 6.46
C LEU A 380 18.78 -4.15 5.04
N LEU A 381 18.80 -3.24 4.09
CA LEU A 381 19.20 -3.51 2.71
C LEU A 381 20.65 -3.98 2.64
N ARG A 382 21.58 -3.30 3.30
CA ARG A 382 22.99 -3.67 3.35
C ARG A 382 23.22 -5.05 3.99
N ASN A 383 22.52 -5.35 5.08
CA ASN A 383 22.61 -6.65 5.75
C ASN A 383 22.05 -7.79 4.88
N ASN A 384 21.29 -7.49 3.85
CA ASN A 384 20.80 -8.44 2.85
C ASN A 384 21.62 -8.40 1.55
N ASP A 385 22.84 -7.83 1.57
CA ASP A 385 23.73 -7.70 0.40
C ASP A 385 23.06 -7.01 -0.81
N VAL A 386 22.29 -5.92 -0.57
CA VAL A 386 21.61 -5.11 -1.57
C VAL A 386 22.38 -3.82 -1.82
N TYR A 387 22.52 -3.46 -3.08
CA TYR A 387 23.16 -2.20 -3.51
C TYR A 387 22.12 -1.07 -3.52
N ILE A 388 22.49 0.08 -2.96
CA ILE A 388 21.61 1.26 -2.87
C ILE A 388 22.19 2.34 -3.77
N GLU A 389 21.49 2.66 -4.86
CA GLU A 389 21.90 3.70 -5.81
C GLU A 389 21.64 5.11 -5.28
N GLY A 390 20.62 5.28 -4.45
CA GLY A 390 20.26 6.54 -3.81
C GLY A 390 18.88 6.49 -3.19
N ALA A 391 18.41 7.67 -2.79
CA ALA A 391 17.09 7.84 -2.21
C ALA A 391 16.45 9.16 -2.60
N VAL A 392 15.11 9.23 -2.55
CA VAL A 392 14.35 10.47 -2.66
C VAL A 392 13.24 10.51 -1.61
N SER A 393 13.11 11.67 -0.97
CA SER A 393 11.98 11.97 -0.08
C SER A 393 11.09 13.04 -0.69
N ALA A 394 9.78 12.92 -0.55
CA ALA A 394 8.88 13.99 -0.93
C ALA A 394 9.16 15.24 -0.08
N VAL A 395 9.42 15.05 1.22
CA VAL A 395 9.60 16.16 2.15
C VAL A 395 10.75 15.91 3.13
N GLU A 396 11.50 16.97 3.49
CA GLU A 396 12.36 17.02 4.67
C GLU A 396 11.78 17.99 5.70
N LYS A 397 11.68 17.58 6.95
CA LYS A 397 11.50 18.46 8.10
C LYS A 397 12.85 19.09 8.47
N LYS A 398 13.05 20.31 8.08
CA LYS A 398 14.35 21.00 8.11
C LYS A 398 15.00 21.07 9.49
N GLU A 399 14.21 21.25 10.55
CA GLU A 399 14.68 21.39 11.93
C GLU A 399 15.44 20.16 12.42
N TYR A 400 15.07 18.98 11.92
CA TYR A 400 15.65 17.71 12.38
C TYR A 400 16.92 17.30 11.64
N ARG A 401 17.23 17.95 10.50
CA ARG A 401 18.42 17.69 9.68
C ARG A 401 18.62 16.22 9.33
N GLY A 402 17.53 15.49 9.08
CA GLY A 402 17.56 14.04 8.90
C GLY A 402 18.34 13.60 7.66
N ILE A 403 18.23 14.33 6.55
CA ILE A 403 18.99 14.03 5.33
C ILE A 403 20.50 14.16 5.58
N HIS A 404 20.94 15.19 6.31
CA HIS A 404 22.34 15.36 6.65
C HIS A 404 22.86 14.20 7.54
N ARG A 405 22.07 13.80 8.53
CA ARG A 405 22.39 12.66 9.40
C ARG A 405 22.49 11.35 8.61
N ILE A 406 21.55 11.10 7.68
CA ILE A 406 21.59 9.92 6.81
C ILE A 406 22.88 9.90 5.99
N GLN A 407 23.26 11.03 5.40
CA GLN A 407 24.50 11.16 4.64
C GLN A 407 25.73 10.88 5.51
N GLU A 408 25.80 11.45 6.73
CA GLU A 408 26.93 11.22 7.64
C GLU A 408 27.04 9.77 8.12
N GLU A 409 25.92 9.15 8.50
CA GLU A 409 25.92 7.80 9.07
C GLU A 409 26.01 6.69 8.02
N THR A 410 25.49 6.94 6.81
CA THR A 410 25.35 5.89 5.79
C THR A 410 26.08 6.17 4.48
N GLY A 411 26.47 7.41 4.22
CA GLY A 411 27.04 7.83 2.94
C GLY A 411 26.01 7.88 1.77
N ILE A 412 24.71 7.62 2.02
CA ILE A 412 23.68 7.64 0.99
C ILE A 412 23.18 9.06 0.79
N ASN A 413 23.17 9.51 -0.48
CA ASN A 413 22.56 10.77 -0.87
C ASN A 413 21.05 10.63 -0.96
N VAL A 414 20.33 11.55 -0.29
CA VAL A 414 18.87 11.63 -0.34
C VAL A 414 18.49 12.92 -1.06
N HIS A 415 17.83 12.78 -2.21
CA HIS A 415 17.16 13.90 -2.85
C HIS A 415 15.87 14.25 -2.11
N LYS A 416 15.49 15.53 -2.16
CA LYS A 416 14.21 16.00 -1.59
C LYS A 416 13.49 16.89 -2.60
N ILE A 417 12.15 16.89 -2.50
CA ILE A 417 11.31 17.77 -3.31
C ILE A 417 11.01 19.05 -2.55
N LEU A 418 10.56 18.94 -1.29
CA LEU A 418 10.21 20.07 -0.42
C LEU A 418 11.07 20.10 0.85
N ASP A 419 11.37 21.31 1.33
CA ASP A 419 11.73 21.56 2.73
C ASP A 419 10.54 22.18 3.45
N VAL A 420 10.17 21.61 4.58
CA VAL A 420 9.12 22.10 5.45
C VAL A 420 9.70 22.48 6.80
N SER A 421 9.46 23.70 7.23
CA SER A 421 9.83 24.22 8.54
C SER A 421 8.61 24.36 9.43
N ILE A 422 8.87 24.48 10.73
CA ILE A 422 7.88 24.74 11.75
C ILE A 422 7.82 26.25 12.01
N ALA A 423 6.64 26.87 11.80
CA ALA A 423 6.39 28.28 12.04
C ALA A 423 5.26 28.42 13.07
N GLY A 424 5.63 28.50 14.37
CA GLY A 424 4.67 28.45 15.47
C GLY A 424 4.00 27.10 15.59
N ASP A 425 2.68 27.06 15.41
CA ASP A 425 1.84 25.85 15.42
C ASP A 425 1.48 25.33 14.01
N LYS A 426 2.12 25.89 12.98
CA LYS A 426 1.88 25.57 11.58
C LYS A 426 3.16 25.16 10.86
N THR A 427 2.97 24.45 9.75
CA THR A 427 4.03 24.16 8.79
C THR A 427 4.21 25.34 7.81
N GLN A 428 5.43 25.51 7.33
CA GLN A 428 5.80 26.45 6.27
C GLN A 428 6.71 25.75 5.27
N VAL A 429 6.38 25.79 3.99
CA VAL A 429 7.26 25.31 2.91
C VAL A 429 8.33 26.35 2.65
N THR A 430 9.61 26.01 2.91
CA THR A 430 10.75 26.92 2.78
C THR A 430 11.58 26.66 1.52
N TYR A 431 11.40 25.54 0.88
CA TYR A 431 12.03 25.19 -0.40
C TYR A 431 11.10 24.27 -1.18
N ASP A 432 10.97 24.55 -2.47
CA ASP A 432 10.26 23.71 -3.42
C ASP A 432 11.05 23.69 -4.73
N ARG A 433 11.59 22.55 -5.09
CA ARG A 433 12.43 22.40 -6.26
C ARG A 433 11.68 22.63 -7.60
N HIS A 434 10.36 22.52 -7.58
CA HIS A 434 9.53 22.66 -8.77
C HIS A 434 8.79 24.00 -8.84
N SER A 435 9.04 24.91 -7.90
CA SER A 435 8.49 26.29 -7.90
C SER A 435 9.38 27.30 -8.64
N THR A 436 10.51 26.86 -9.17
CA THR A 436 11.44 27.66 -10.01
C THR A 436 11.43 27.13 -11.47
#